data_e0a891316aef216b89f9f1e100dfdcc3
#
_entry.id   e0a891316aef216b89f9f1e100dfdcc3
#
_cell.length_a   1.000
_cell.length_b   1.000
_cell.length_c   1.000
_cell.angle_alpha   90.00
_cell.angle_beta   90.00
_cell.angle_gamma   90.00
#
_symmetry.space_group_name_H-M   'P 1'
#
loop_
_entity.id
_entity.type
_entity.pdbx_description
1 polymer ?
#
loop_
_entity_poly.entity_id
_entity_poly.type
_entity_poly.pdbx_seq_one_letter_code
_entity_poly.pdbx_strand_id
1 'polypeptide(L)'
;MRVRVVWLMCGLVAAVTAITYWRLPAGATYHFDDTGPSGAASRLVSYLNFPVALIAIALVGAAARGPMAWVAIVLCAAVALPGVVSQDDLTASWANLPAVIGVALAFWLTWWAPRRWDPPLGRARIVIIVLLAIWSIPWMIASVGLYAQDLPLLGHVINSRQPTPGEPQLASVHKGLHEGLFGLMLVVTALLMSRRRGIPTALSLYLALMLCYGLAVSFNDGWNEQVVKRGWTSHNPPSVLSPSLSVAWAVVLVAAVLVHRFWFTRERF
;
A
#
# COMPACT_ATOMS: atom_id res chain seq x y z
N MET A 1 -12.69 5.60 15.95
CA MET A 1 -13.18 5.88 14.60
C MET A 1 -12.13 5.57 13.52
N ARG A 2 -10.87 5.98 13.65
CA ARG A 2 -9.81 5.83 12.63
C ARG A 2 -9.52 4.39 12.20
N VAL A 3 -9.51 3.43 13.13
CA VAL A 3 -9.29 2.01 12.80
C VAL A 3 -10.28 1.52 11.75
N ARG A 4 -11.57 1.84 11.92
CA ARG A 4 -12.60 1.45 10.94
C ARG A 4 -12.42 2.16 9.59
N VAL A 5 -12.01 3.43 9.60
CA VAL A 5 -11.70 4.16 8.37
C VAL A 5 -10.58 3.47 7.59
N VAL A 6 -9.53 3.02 8.28
CA VAL A 6 -8.43 2.27 7.63
C VAL A 6 -8.93 0.93 7.08
N TRP A 7 -9.74 0.18 7.83
CA TRP A 7 -10.32 -1.07 7.31
C TRP A 7 -11.25 -0.86 6.12
N LEU A 8 -12.05 0.22 6.13
CA LEU A 8 -12.90 0.57 4.98
C LEU A 8 -12.06 0.94 3.75
N MET A 9 -10.97 1.66 3.94
CA MET A 9 -9.99 1.94 2.88
C MET A 9 -9.41 0.62 2.34
N CYS A 10 -8.99 -0.30 3.21
CA CYS A 10 -8.50 -1.61 2.78
C CYS A 10 -9.57 -2.39 1.99
N GLY A 11 -10.81 -2.39 2.45
CA GLY A 11 -11.92 -3.03 1.75
C GLY A 11 -12.22 -2.43 0.39
N LEU A 12 -12.17 -1.09 0.26
CA LEU A 12 -12.35 -0.40 -1.01
C LEU A 12 -11.26 -0.79 -2.02
N VAL A 13 -10.00 -0.75 -1.59
CA VAL A 13 -8.86 -1.12 -2.45
C VAL A 13 -8.91 -2.61 -2.81
N ALA A 14 -9.32 -3.48 -1.88
CA ALA A 14 -9.55 -4.91 -2.19
C ALA A 14 -10.61 -5.08 -3.29
N ALA A 15 -11.73 -4.35 -3.20
CA ALA A 15 -12.78 -4.42 -4.21
C ALA A 15 -12.29 -3.92 -5.58
N VAL A 16 -11.56 -2.79 -5.60
CA VAL A 16 -10.95 -2.27 -6.84
C VAL A 16 -9.99 -3.30 -7.43
N THR A 17 -9.10 -3.87 -6.62
CA THR A 17 -8.14 -4.90 -7.05
C THR A 17 -8.87 -6.12 -7.65
N ALA A 18 -9.89 -6.65 -6.95
CA ALA A 18 -10.65 -7.80 -7.42
C ALA A 18 -11.36 -7.51 -8.74
N ILE A 19 -12.04 -6.36 -8.86
CA ILE A 19 -12.76 -5.97 -10.09
C ILE A 19 -11.77 -5.82 -11.25
N THR A 20 -10.62 -5.19 -11.01
CA THR A 20 -9.60 -5.00 -12.03
C THR A 20 -9.15 -6.33 -12.61
N TYR A 21 -8.71 -7.26 -11.76
CA TYR A 21 -8.17 -8.54 -12.21
C TYR A 21 -9.23 -9.52 -12.72
N TRP A 22 -10.48 -9.36 -12.27
CA TRP A 22 -11.60 -10.09 -12.86
C TRP A 22 -11.85 -9.71 -14.31
N ARG A 23 -11.71 -8.44 -14.65
CA ARG A 23 -12.07 -7.88 -15.97
C ARG A 23 -10.93 -7.87 -16.97
N LEU A 24 -9.69 -7.96 -16.51
CA LEU A 24 -8.55 -7.90 -17.42
C LEU A 24 -8.46 -9.16 -18.28
N PRO A 25 -8.26 -9.00 -19.60
CA PRO A 25 -7.89 -10.13 -20.46
C PRO A 25 -6.51 -10.67 -20.08
N ALA A 26 -6.30 -11.97 -20.22
CA ALA A 26 -5.06 -12.66 -19.83
C ALA A 26 -3.79 -12.01 -20.40
N GLY A 27 -3.81 -11.58 -21.65
CA GLY A 27 -2.68 -10.92 -22.30
C GLY A 27 -2.37 -9.50 -21.82
N ALA A 28 -3.27 -8.88 -21.03
CA ALA A 28 -3.07 -7.56 -20.44
C ALA A 28 -2.56 -7.63 -18.99
N THR A 29 -2.53 -8.80 -18.40
CA THR A 29 -2.03 -9.03 -17.04
C THR A 29 -0.61 -9.55 -17.15
N TYR A 30 0.37 -8.71 -16.93
CA TYR A 30 1.78 -9.09 -16.88
C TYR A 30 2.00 -10.31 -15.99
N HIS A 31 2.62 -11.36 -16.53
CA HIS A 31 2.98 -12.61 -15.83
C HIS A 31 1.82 -13.30 -15.10
N PHE A 32 0.57 -12.99 -15.44
CA PHE A 32 -0.59 -13.67 -14.89
C PHE A 32 -1.21 -14.55 -15.98
N ASP A 33 -1.09 -15.84 -15.82
CA ASP A 33 -1.78 -16.81 -16.66
C ASP A 33 -3.28 -16.89 -16.31
N ASP A 34 -3.66 -16.44 -15.11
CA ASP A 34 -5.00 -16.51 -14.58
C ASP A 34 -5.73 -15.16 -14.58
N THR A 35 -6.90 -15.13 -15.19
CA THR A 35 -7.86 -14.01 -15.17
C THR A 35 -9.20 -14.46 -14.57
N GLY A 36 -10.16 -13.54 -14.50
CA GLY A 36 -11.46 -13.86 -13.92
C GLY A 36 -11.39 -14.16 -12.44
N PRO A 37 -12.18 -15.10 -11.93
CA PRO A 37 -12.24 -15.41 -10.49
C PRO A 37 -10.90 -15.84 -9.88
N SER A 38 -10.14 -16.65 -10.61
CA SER A 38 -8.84 -17.14 -10.14
C SER A 38 -7.81 -16.03 -10.04
N GLY A 39 -7.66 -15.20 -11.08
CA GLY A 39 -6.79 -14.04 -11.08
C GLY A 39 -7.17 -13.02 -10.00
N ALA A 40 -8.46 -12.75 -9.83
CA ALA A 40 -8.96 -11.87 -8.78
C ALA A 40 -8.63 -12.41 -7.38
N ALA A 41 -8.79 -13.71 -7.14
CA ALA A 41 -8.48 -14.36 -5.87
C ALA A 41 -6.97 -14.33 -5.57
N SER A 42 -6.13 -14.69 -6.54
CA SER A 42 -4.67 -14.61 -6.41
C SER A 42 -4.19 -13.21 -6.05
N ARG A 43 -4.72 -12.20 -6.73
CA ARG A 43 -4.39 -10.81 -6.43
C ARG A 43 -4.86 -10.34 -5.08
N LEU A 44 -6.05 -10.75 -4.66
CA LEU A 44 -6.53 -10.45 -3.31
C LEU A 44 -5.61 -11.05 -2.24
N VAL A 45 -5.13 -12.27 -2.43
CA VAL A 45 -4.18 -12.88 -1.50
C VAL A 45 -2.87 -12.09 -1.46
N SER A 46 -2.30 -11.74 -2.61
CA SER A 46 -1.10 -10.89 -2.68
C SER A 46 -1.31 -9.53 -2.01
N TYR A 47 -2.46 -8.90 -2.25
CA TYR A 47 -2.85 -7.66 -1.62
C TYR A 47 -3.01 -7.78 -0.09
N LEU A 48 -3.59 -8.87 0.41
CA LEU A 48 -3.70 -9.12 1.85
C LEU A 48 -2.34 -9.34 2.50
N ASN A 49 -1.41 -9.98 1.79
CA ASN A 49 -0.03 -10.12 2.24
C ASN A 49 0.71 -8.78 2.25
N PHE A 50 0.57 -8.01 1.18
CA PHE A 50 1.19 -6.69 1.07
C PHE A 50 0.27 -5.74 0.30
N PRO A 51 -0.20 -4.62 0.88
CA PRO A 51 0.24 -3.95 2.13
C PRO A 51 -0.61 -4.24 3.37
N VAL A 52 -1.71 -5.02 3.27
CA VAL A 52 -2.70 -5.09 4.35
C VAL A 52 -2.14 -5.74 5.60
N ALA A 53 -1.28 -6.74 5.50
CA ALA A 53 -0.65 -7.34 6.67
C ALA A 53 0.19 -6.34 7.48
N LEU A 54 0.94 -5.44 6.80
CA LEU A 54 1.68 -4.37 7.48
C LEU A 54 0.73 -3.38 8.17
N ILE A 55 -0.37 -3.03 7.52
CA ILE A 55 -1.42 -2.18 8.09
C ILE A 55 -2.06 -2.87 9.30
N ALA A 56 -2.34 -4.15 9.22
CA ALA A 56 -2.93 -4.94 10.29
C ALA A 56 -2.07 -4.95 11.55
N ILE A 57 -0.75 -5.09 11.43
CA ILE A 57 0.19 -4.94 12.56
C ILE A 57 0.00 -3.60 13.26
N ALA A 58 -0.07 -2.50 12.51
CA ALA A 58 -0.28 -1.17 13.07
C ALA A 58 -1.62 -1.05 13.80
N LEU A 59 -2.69 -1.58 13.21
CA LEU A 59 -4.04 -1.51 13.79
C LEU A 59 -4.16 -2.34 15.06
N VAL A 60 -3.61 -3.56 15.06
CA VAL A 60 -3.57 -4.42 16.26
C VAL A 60 -2.75 -3.76 17.35
N GLY A 61 -1.54 -3.30 17.06
CA GLY A 61 -0.69 -2.60 18.02
C GLY A 61 -1.34 -1.36 18.64
N ALA A 62 -2.23 -0.69 17.90
CA ALA A 62 -2.94 0.50 18.35
C ALA A 62 -4.25 0.19 19.12
N ALA A 63 -4.93 -0.91 18.83
CA ALA A 63 -6.32 -1.13 19.26
C ALA A 63 -6.54 -2.39 20.09
N ALA A 64 -5.71 -3.41 19.95
CA ALA A 64 -5.85 -4.70 20.63
C ALA A 64 -4.79 -4.90 21.72
N ARG A 65 -5.05 -5.82 22.63
CA ARG A 65 -4.16 -6.24 23.72
C ARG A 65 -4.34 -7.72 23.97
N GLY A 66 -3.38 -8.32 24.64
CA GLY A 66 -3.42 -9.74 25.04
C GLY A 66 -2.74 -10.67 24.03
N PRO A 67 -2.73 -11.99 24.31
CA PRO A 67 -1.96 -12.96 23.54
C PRO A 67 -2.43 -13.07 22.08
N MET A 68 -3.73 -12.99 21.82
CA MET A 68 -4.27 -13.04 20.45
C MET A 68 -3.82 -11.87 19.58
N ALA A 69 -3.56 -10.70 20.19
CA ALA A 69 -2.99 -9.57 19.46
C ALA A 69 -1.56 -9.88 18.99
N TRP A 70 -0.75 -10.54 19.81
CA TRP A 70 0.58 -10.99 19.42
C TRP A 70 0.53 -12.07 18.34
N VAL A 71 -0.39 -13.02 18.44
CA VAL A 71 -0.60 -14.04 17.39
C VAL A 71 -0.90 -13.36 16.05
N ALA A 72 -1.81 -12.40 16.02
CA ALA A 72 -2.12 -11.67 14.80
C ALA A 72 -0.90 -10.92 14.25
N ILE A 73 -0.11 -10.25 15.12
CA ILE A 73 1.11 -9.54 14.71
C ILE A 73 2.13 -10.51 14.12
N VAL A 74 2.40 -11.62 14.76
CA VAL A 74 3.39 -12.61 14.30
C VAL A 74 2.96 -13.21 12.95
N LEU A 75 1.69 -13.57 12.81
CA LEU A 75 1.16 -14.11 11.56
C LEU A 75 1.26 -13.07 10.42
N CYS A 76 0.90 -11.81 10.68
CA CYS A 76 1.07 -10.74 9.70
C CYS A 76 2.55 -10.47 9.38
N ALA A 77 3.45 -10.59 10.36
CA ALA A 77 4.89 -10.36 10.16
C ALA A 77 5.54 -11.45 9.29
N ALA A 78 4.87 -12.58 9.03
CA ALA A 78 5.34 -13.60 8.10
C ALA A 78 5.62 -13.04 6.69
N VAL A 79 5.00 -11.92 6.29
CA VAL A 79 5.29 -11.25 5.01
C VAL A 79 6.72 -10.73 4.89
N ALA A 80 7.43 -10.57 6.00
CA ALA A 80 8.85 -10.18 6.00
C ALA A 80 9.80 -11.35 5.70
N LEU A 81 9.29 -12.58 5.67
CA LEU A 81 10.10 -13.77 5.36
C LEU A 81 10.40 -13.81 3.84
N PRO A 82 11.62 -14.20 3.44
CA PRO A 82 11.96 -14.36 2.04
C PRO A 82 10.99 -15.30 1.30
N GLY A 83 10.55 -14.90 0.12
CA GLY A 83 9.66 -15.71 -0.73
C GLY A 83 8.17 -15.69 -0.36
N VAL A 84 7.77 -15.05 0.73
CA VAL A 84 6.34 -14.89 1.08
C VAL A 84 5.69 -13.81 0.21
N VAL A 85 6.40 -12.71 -0.04
CA VAL A 85 5.99 -11.68 -0.99
C VAL A 85 6.95 -11.76 -2.16
N SER A 86 6.50 -12.31 -3.28
CA SER A 86 7.20 -12.28 -4.55
C SER A 86 6.55 -11.23 -5.43
N GLN A 87 7.37 -10.42 -6.08
CA GLN A 87 6.90 -9.40 -7.01
C GLN A 87 6.89 -9.89 -8.44
N ASP A 88 7.75 -10.84 -8.73
CA ASP A 88 7.86 -11.45 -10.05
C ASP A 88 6.78 -12.52 -10.25
N ASP A 89 6.32 -13.12 -9.15
CA ASP A 89 5.28 -14.13 -9.13
C ASP A 89 4.15 -13.69 -8.20
N LEU A 90 3.12 -13.11 -8.75
CA LEU A 90 1.96 -12.60 -8.00
C LEU A 90 0.90 -13.67 -7.76
N THR A 91 1.23 -14.91 -7.98
CA THR A 91 0.36 -16.06 -7.70
C THR A 91 0.30 -16.35 -6.21
N ALA A 92 -0.91 -16.67 -5.74
CA ALA A 92 -1.13 -17.09 -4.37
C ALA A 92 -0.44 -18.42 -4.10
N SER A 93 0.31 -18.49 -3.00
CA SER A 93 0.97 -19.71 -2.54
C SER A 93 0.59 -20.03 -1.09
N TRP A 94 0.90 -21.25 -0.64
CA TRP A 94 0.69 -21.62 0.76
C TRP A 94 1.51 -20.76 1.74
N ALA A 95 2.61 -20.16 1.29
CA ALA A 95 3.41 -19.23 2.08
C ALA A 95 2.65 -17.94 2.46
N ASN A 96 1.59 -17.61 1.74
CA ASN A 96 0.75 -16.45 2.03
C ASN A 96 -0.28 -16.70 3.16
N LEU A 97 -0.60 -17.96 3.45
CA LEU A 97 -1.68 -18.33 4.37
C LEU A 97 -1.51 -17.75 5.79
N PRO A 98 -0.31 -17.75 6.42
CA PRO A 98 -0.14 -17.14 7.74
C PRO A 98 -0.57 -15.68 7.77
N ALA A 99 -0.16 -14.88 6.80
CA ALA A 99 -0.49 -13.46 6.75
C ALA A 99 -2.00 -13.24 6.51
N VAL A 100 -2.64 -14.03 5.65
CA VAL A 100 -4.09 -13.97 5.43
C VAL A 100 -4.85 -14.27 6.73
N ILE A 101 -4.47 -15.31 7.46
CA ILE A 101 -5.05 -15.63 8.78
C ILE A 101 -4.78 -14.48 9.76
N GLY A 102 -3.56 -13.94 9.77
CA GLY A 102 -3.18 -12.81 10.62
C GLY A 102 -4.04 -11.57 10.35
N VAL A 103 -4.29 -11.25 9.09
CA VAL A 103 -5.17 -10.12 8.67
C VAL A 103 -6.61 -10.36 9.12
N ALA A 104 -7.15 -11.56 8.92
CA ALA A 104 -8.50 -11.90 9.37
C ALA A 104 -8.65 -11.76 10.89
N LEU A 105 -7.68 -12.28 11.65
CA LEU A 105 -7.64 -12.15 13.09
C LEU A 105 -7.48 -10.70 13.54
N ALA A 106 -6.62 -9.93 12.88
CA ALA A 106 -6.45 -8.49 13.15
C ALA A 106 -7.74 -7.72 12.91
N PHE A 107 -8.45 -8.00 11.82
CA PHE A 107 -9.75 -7.42 11.53
C PHE A 107 -10.74 -7.74 12.65
N TRP A 108 -10.88 -8.99 13.03
CA TRP A 108 -11.75 -9.43 14.11
C TRP A 108 -11.45 -8.70 15.43
N LEU A 109 -10.19 -8.66 15.85
CA LEU A 109 -9.76 -8.04 17.11
C LEU A 109 -9.96 -6.51 17.13
N THR A 110 -9.88 -5.85 15.99
CA THR A 110 -9.82 -4.38 15.94
C THR A 110 -11.10 -3.73 15.43
N TRP A 111 -11.91 -4.42 14.62
CA TRP A 111 -13.17 -3.88 14.10
C TRP A 111 -14.19 -3.56 15.22
N TRP A 112 -14.27 -4.42 16.23
CA TRP A 112 -15.15 -4.27 17.37
C TRP A 112 -14.50 -3.51 18.53
N ALA A 113 -13.25 -3.10 18.40
CA ALA A 113 -12.56 -2.36 19.45
C ALA A 113 -13.34 -1.08 19.84
N PRO A 114 -13.34 -0.70 21.13
CA PRO A 114 -14.06 0.48 21.61
C PRO A 114 -13.64 1.73 20.84
N ARG A 115 -14.64 2.55 20.49
CA ARG A 115 -14.38 3.84 19.86
C ARG A 115 -13.68 4.75 20.88
N ARG A 116 -12.43 5.09 20.59
CA ARG A 116 -11.71 6.11 21.36
C ARG A 116 -11.83 7.44 20.64
N TRP A 117 -11.88 8.51 21.42
CA TRP A 117 -11.75 9.84 20.87
C TRP A 117 -10.29 10.04 20.44
N ASP A 118 -10.09 10.33 19.18
CA ASP A 118 -8.78 10.62 18.62
C ASP A 118 -8.69 12.13 18.33
N PRO A 119 -7.59 12.81 18.69
CA PRO A 119 -7.42 14.23 18.40
C PRO A 119 -7.45 14.50 16.89
N PRO A 120 -7.85 15.71 16.45
CA PRO A 120 -7.91 16.05 15.04
C PRO A 120 -6.56 15.88 14.35
N LEU A 121 -6.58 15.60 13.05
CA LEU A 121 -5.36 15.56 12.25
C LEU A 121 -4.81 16.98 12.10
N GLY A 122 -3.51 17.14 12.29
CA GLY A 122 -2.83 18.39 11.99
C GLY A 122 -2.82 18.69 10.48
N ARG A 123 -2.72 19.97 10.09
CA ARG A 123 -2.75 20.42 8.69
C ARG A 123 -1.75 19.69 7.80
N ALA A 124 -0.51 19.52 8.26
CA ALA A 124 0.54 18.82 7.48
C ALA A 124 0.11 17.39 7.08
N ARG A 125 -0.53 16.62 8.00
CA ARG A 125 -1.01 15.27 7.70
C ARG A 125 -2.10 15.27 6.64
N ILE A 126 -3.04 16.21 6.76
CA ILE A 126 -4.13 16.36 5.79
C ILE A 126 -3.56 16.69 4.42
N VAL A 127 -2.62 17.62 4.33
CA VAL A 127 -1.97 17.99 3.07
C VAL A 127 -1.28 16.79 2.43
N ILE A 128 -0.49 16.03 3.18
CA ILE A 128 0.18 14.84 2.66
C ILE A 128 -0.84 13.81 2.15
N ILE A 129 -1.89 13.52 2.91
CA ILE A 129 -2.94 12.58 2.50
C ILE A 129 -3.63 13.05 1.22
N VAL A 130 -3.98 14.34 1.13
CA VAL A 130 -4.66 14.90 -0.05
C VAL A 130 -3.76 14.86 -1.28
N LEU A 131 -2.49 15.26 -1.16
CA LEU A 131 -1.55 15.22 -2.28
C LEU A 131 -1.34 13.79 -2.82
N LEU A 132 -1.18 12.82 -1.92
CA LEU A 132 -1.04 11.42 -2.33
C LEU A 132 -2.35 10.83 -2.87
N ALA A 133 -3.49 11.24 -2.35
CA ALA A 133 -4.79 10.83 -2.88
C ALA A 133 -4.99 11.36 -4.31
N ILE A 134 -4.68 12.64 -4.54
CA ILE A 134 -4.72 13.23 -5.88
C ILE A 134 -3.77 12.49 -6.83
N TRP A 135 -2.60 12.11 -6.35
CA TRP A 135 -1.62 11.34 -7.11
C TRP A 135 -2.13 9.93 -7.47
N SER A 136 -2.83 9.25 -6.56
CA SER A 136 -3.22 7.84 -6.70
C SER A 136 -4.61 7.62 -7.31
N ILE A 137 -5.55 8.58 -7.15
CA ILE A 137 -6.94 8.46 -7.62
C ILE A 137 -7.03 8.19 -9.14
N PRO A 138 -6.29 8.89 -10.03
CA PRO A 138 -6.38 8.65 -11.46
C PRO A 138 -6.12 7.18 -11.83
N TRP A 139 -5.23 6.52 -11.13
CA TRP A 139 -4.85 5.12 -11.34
C TRP A 139 -5.91 4.14 -10.85
N MET A 140 -6.55 4.47 -9.72
CA MET A 140 -7.71 3.73 -9.23
C MET A 140 -8.88 3.78 -10.23
N ILE A 141 -9.15 4.96 -10.77
CA ILE A 141 -10.23 5.17 -11.74
C ILE A 141 -9.94 4.39 -13.02
N ALA A 142 -8.72 4.46 -13.53
CA ALA A 142 -8.30 3.72 -14.72
C ALA A 142 -8.41 2.20 -14.51
N SER A 143 -8.10 1.70 -13.32
CA SER A 143 -8.16 0.28 -13.00
C SER A 143 -9.56 -0.29 -13.06
N VAL A 144 -10.58 0.50 -12.80
CA VAL A 144 -11.99 0.09 -12.98
C VAL A 144 -12.51 0.32 -14.40
N GLY A 145 -11.63 0.71 -15.34
CA GLY A 145 -11.94 0.85 -16.77
C GLY A 145 -12.45 2.24 -17.16
N LEU A 146 -12.32 3.23 -16.32
CA LEU A 146 -12.67 4.61 -16.61
C LEU A 146 -11.41 5.37 -17.04
N TYR A 147 -11.16 5.36 -18.34
CA TYR A 147 -10.01 6.04 -18.96
C TYR A 147 -10.43 7.43 -19.41
N ALA A 148 -9.97 8.44 -18.73
CA ALA A 148 -10.25 9.83 -19.08
C ALA A 148 -9.40 10.29 -20.30
N GLN A 149 -9.40 9.51 -21.39
CA GLN A 149 -8.54 9.74 -22.57
C GLN A 149 -8.78 11.11 -23.22
N ASP A 150 -10.03 11.57 -23.19
CA ASP A 150 -10.43 12.83 -23.82
C ASP A 150 -10.27 14.04 -22.89
N LEU A 151 -9.87 13.84 -21.65
CA LEU A 151 -9.62 14.94 -20.72
C LEU A 151 -8.18 15.43 -20.84
N PRO A 152 -7.95 16.72 -21.16
CA PRO A 152 -6.64 17.25 -21.54
C PRO A 152 -5.49 16.98 -20.54
N LEU A 153 -5.76 16.97 -19.25
CA LEU A 153 -4.75 16.71 -18.20
C LEU A 153 -4.75 15.25 -17.75
N LEU A 154 -5.91 14.69 -17.50
CA LEU A 154 -6.03 13.33 -16.95
C LEU A 154 -5.64 12.26 -17.98
N GLY A 155 -5.97 12.44 -19.25
CA GLY A 155 -5.56 11.53 -20.31
C GLY A 155 -4.03 11.41 -20.43
N HIS A 156 -3.30 12.49 -20.23
CA HIS A 156 -1.83 12.47 -20.26
C HIS A 156 -1.18 11.86 -19.00
N VAL A 157 -1.84 11.96 -17.85
CA VAL A 157 -1.33 11.36 -16.60
C VAL A 157 -1.59 9.86 -16.57
N ILE A 158 -2.75 9.43 -17.07
CA ILE A 158 -3.19 8.03 -16.98
C ILE A 158 -2.58 7.18 -18.10
N ASN A 159 -2.42 7.72 -19.31
CA ASN A 159 -1.93 6.99 -20.47
C ASN A 159 -0.47 7.32 -20.77
N SER A 160 0.41 6.34 -20.84
CA SER A 160 1.74 6.53 -21.36
C SER A 160 1.70 6.69 -22.89
N ARG A 161 2.56 7.54 -23.45
CA ARG A 161 2.66 7.76 -24.90
C ARG A 161 3.36 6.63 -25.67
N GLN A 162 3.95 5.67 -24.98
CA GLN A 162 4.58 4.52 -25.62
C GLN A 162 3.71 3.29 -25.40
N PRO A 163 2.85 2.94 -26.36
CA PRO A 163 2.27 1.60 -26.39
C PRO A 163 3.42 0.61 -26.62
N THR A 164 3.57 -0.34 -25.75
CA THR A 164 4.43 -1.49 -26.01
C THR A 164 3.82 -2.21 -27.22
N PRO A 165 4.59 -2.48 -28.30
CA PRO A 165 4.06 -3.16 -29.46
C PRO A 165 3.36 -4.46 -29.06
N GLY A 166 2.10 -4.62 -29.46
CA GLY A 166 1.29 -5.80 -29.15
C GLY A 166 0.50 -5.75 -27.84
N GLU A 167 0.68 -4.71 -26.99
CA GLU A 167 -0.09 -4.53 -25.77
C GLU A 167 -1.18 -3.45 -25.96
N PRO A 168 -2.40 -3.64 -25.44
CA PRO A 168 -3.36 -2.56 -25.41
C PRO A 168 -2.80 -1.39 -24.58
N GLN A 169 -3.06 -0.16 -25.01
CA GLN A 169 -2.61 1.09 -24.31
C GLN A 169 -2.91 1.11 -22.80
N LEU A 170 -3.78 0.26 -22.37
CA LEU A 170 -4.30 0.10 -21.02
C LEU A 170 -3.34 -0.63 -20.09
N ALA A 171 -2.41 -1.41 -20.61
CA ALA A 171 -1.49 -2.23 -19.81
C ALA A 171 -0.50 -1.38 -18.97
N SER A 172 -0.13 -0.19 -19.46
CA SER A 172 0.78 0.70 -18.72
C SER A 172 0.19 1.28 -17.43
N VAL A 173 -1.14 1.35 -17.34
CA VAL A 173 -1.85 1.86 -16.16
C VAL A 173 -1.85 0.86 -15.02
N HIS A 174 -1.77 -0.42 -15.33
CA HIS A 174 -1.88 -1.50 -14.33
C HIS A 174 -0.67 -1.62 -13.42
N LYS A 175 0.51 -1.25 -13.89
CA LYS A 175 1.74 -1.32 -13.09
C LYS A 175 1.73 -0.33 -11.93
N GLY A 176 1.13 0.86 -12.12
CA GLY A 176 1.01 1.86 -11.09
C GLY A 176 0.00 1.56 -9.99
N LEU A 177 -0.96 0.68 -10.23
CA LEU A 177 -2.00 0.38 -9.25
C LEU A 177 -1.45 -0.27 -7.99
N HIS A 178 -0.43 -1.11 -8.13
CA HIS A 178 0.05 -1.92 -7.01
C HIS A 178 0.93 -1.14 -6.05
N GLU A 179 1.87 -0.38 -6.56
CA GLU A 179 2.90 0.23 -5.75
C GLU A 179 2.47 1.59 -5.22
N GLY A 180 2.00 2.48 -6.08
CA GLY A 180 1.57 3.82 -5.68
C GLY A 180 0.38 3.81 -4.74
N LEU A 181 -0.62 2.96 -5.01
CA LEU A 181 -1.79 2.83 -4.14
C LEU A 181 -1.45 2.16 -2.81
N PHE A 182 -0.56 1.17 -2.82
CA PHE A 182 -0.10 0.53 -1.59
C PHE A 182 0.72 1.49 -0.73
N GLY A 183 1.58 2.29 -1.36
CA GLY A 183 2.28 3.38 -0.69
C GLY A 183 1.32 4.37 -0.04
N LEU A 184 0.28 4.80 -0.75
CA LEU A 184 -0.77 5.67 -0.20
C LEU A 184 -1.43 5.06 1.04
N MET A 185 -1.80 3.79 0.98
CA MET A 185 -2.46 3.10 2.10
C MET A 185 -1.57 3.06 3.35
N LEU A 186 -0.28 2.77 3.18
CA LEU A 186 0.69 2.78 4.27
C LEU A 186 0.83 4.17 4.87
N VAL A 187 0.98 5.21 4.04
CA VAL A 187 1.09 6.61 4.49
C VAL A 187 -0.17 7.06 5.22
N VAL A 188 -1.35 6.84 4.64
CA VAL A 188 -2.62 7.23 5.28
C VAL A 188 -2.78 6.54 6.63
N THR A 189 -2.51 5.24 6.70
CA THR A 189 -2.56 4.49 7.96
C THR A 189 -1.60 5.07 8.99
N ALA A 190 -0.34 5.30 8.62
CA ALA A 190 0.66 5.85 9.52
C ALA A 190 0.26 7.22 10.07
N LEU A 191 -0.21 8.12 9.20
CA LEU A 191 -0.63 9.46 9.59
C LEU A 191 -1.89 9.45 10.46
N LEU A 192 -2.87 8.59 10.16
CA LEU A 192 -4.08 8.44 10.98
C LEU A 192 -3.76 7.89 12.37
N MET A 193 -2.92 6.85 12.43
CA MET A 193 -2.67 6.13 13.68
C MET A 193 -1.65 6.83 14.57
N SER A 194 -0.68 7.57 14.02
CA SER A 194 0.34 8.29 14.80
C SER A 194 -0.22 9.37 15.75
N ARG A 195 -1.43 9.88 15.48
CA ARG A 195 -2.12 10.86 16.36
C ARG A 195 -2.97 10.22 17.45
N ARG A 196 -2.96 8.92 17.55
CA ARG A 196 -3.72 8.22 18.59
C ARG A 196 -3.04 8.35 19.95
N ARG A 197 -3.81 8.63 21.00
CA ARG A 197 -3.26 8.75 22.36
C ARG A 197 -2.79 7.40 22.89
N GLY A 198 -1.71 7.41 23.66
CA GLY A 198 -1.21 6.24 24.37
C GLY A 198 -0.64 5.13 23.48
N ILE A 199 -0.14 5.47 22.29
CA ILE A 199 0.58 4.49 21.47
C ILE A 199 1.99 4.23 22.05
N PRO A 200 2.42 2.95 22.10
CA PRO A 200 3.78 2.61 22.53
C PRO A 200 4.85 3.21 21.60
N THR A 201 6.04 3.43 22.13
CA THR A 201 7.16 3.97 21.36
C THR A 201 7.52 3.10 20.16
N ALA A 202 7.56 1.77 20.33
CA ALA A 202 7.80 0.83 19.24
C ALA A 202 6.77 0.95 18.11
N LEU A 203 5.47 1.07 18.45
CA LEU A 203 4.44 1.28 17.45
C LEU A 203 4.61 2.63 16.73
N SER A 204 4.99 3.68 17.46
CA SER A 204 5.24 4.99 16.83
C SER A 204 6.42 4.95 15.87
N LEU A 205 7.48 4.23 16.20
CA LEU A 205 8.61 4.01 15.29
C LEU A 205 8.18 3.19 14.07
N TYR A 206 7.39 2.14 14.26
CA TYR A 206 6.82 1.36 13.18
C TYR A 206 5.94 2.21 12.23
N LEU A 207 5.09 3.08 12.78
CA LEU A 207 4.27 4.00 11.98
C LEU A 207 5.13 5.03 11.23
N ALA A 208 6.24 5.49 11.81
CA ALA A 208 7.18 6.35 11.11
C ALA A 208 7.88 5.61 9.96
N LEU A 209 8.24 4.34 10.18
CA LEU A 209 8.77 3.48 9.12
C LEU A 209 7.74 3.27 8.00
N MET A 210 6.49 2.95 8.33
CA MET A 210 5.40 2.83 7.35
C MET A 210 5.21 4.11 6.53
N LEU A 211 5.32 5.28 7.17
CA LEU A 211 5.21 6.57 6.48
C LEU A 211 6.34 6.74 5.45
N CYS A 212 7.60 6.58 5.90
CA CYS A 212 8.76 6.79 5.05
C CYS A 212 8.84 5.74 3.93
N TYR A 213 8.55 4.50 4.25
CA TYR A 213 8.48 3.40 3.30
C TYR A 213 7.37 3.62 2.26
N GLY A 214 6.16 3.95 2.69
CA GLY A 214 5.04 4.23 1.80
C GLY A 214 5.31 5.42 0.87
N LEU A 215 5.98 6.47 1.34
CA LEU A 215 6.41 7.59 0.49
C LEU A 215 7.47 7.15 -0.52
N ALA A 216 8.43 6.33 -0.11
CA ALA A 216 9.47 5.82 -1.00
C ALA A 216 8.89 4.92 -2.10
N VAL A 217 7.95 4.02 -1.75
CA VAL A 217 7.22 3.17 -2.71
C VAL A 217 6.43 4.04 -3.69
N SER A 218 5.66 5.00 -3.19
CA SER A 218 4.88 5.92 -4.05
C SER A 218 5.76 6.74 -4.99
N PHE A 219 6.93 7.19 -4.51
CA PHE A 219 7.90 7.92 -5.34
C PHE A 219 8.51 7.01 -6.41
N ASN A 220 8.94 5.81 -6.02
CA ASN A 220 9.55 4.84 -6.93
C ASN A 220 8.60 4.48 -8.09
N ASP A 221 7.36 4.15 -7.75
CA ASP A 221 6.31 3.85 -8.70
C ASP A 221 6.02 5.05 -9.62
N GLY A 222 5.81 6.22 -9.03
CA GLY A 222 5.56 7.44 -9.80
C GLY A 222 6.70 7.82 -10.73
N TRP A 223 7.93 7.61 -10.33
CA TRP A 223 9.08 7.86 -11.20
C TRP A 223 9.10 6.89 -12.38
N ASN A 224 8.93 5.60 -12.11
CA ASN A 224 8.92 4.58 -13.16
C ASN A 224 7.77 4.80 -14.16
N GLU A 225 6.57 5.08 -13.66
CA GLU A 225 5.39 5.23 -14.50
C GLU A 225 5.34 6.58 -15.25
N GLN A 226 5.75 7.67 -14.63
CA GLN A 226 5.56 9.00 -15.19
C GLN A 226 6.84 9.60 -15.81
N VAL A 227 8.01 9.07 -15.52
CA VAL A 227 9.26 9.61 -16.02
C VAL A 227 9.96 8.62 -16.95
N VAL A 228 10.23 7.40 -16.46
CA VAL A 228 10.98 6.38 -17.24
C VAL A 228 10.13 5.88 -18.41
N LYS A 229 8.90 5.45 -18.19
CA LYS A 229 8.01 4.95 -19.27
C LYS A 229 7.65 6.00 -20.30
N ARG A 230 7.80 7.29 -19.99
CA ARG A 230 7.64 8.37 -20.97
C ARG A 230 8.90 8.63 -21.77
N GLY A 231 9.99 7.93 -21.48
CA GLY A 231 11.28 8.08 -22.17
C GLY A 231 12.04 9.36 -21.80
N TRP A 232 11.67 10.04 -20.68
CA TRP A 232 12.39 11.24 -20.24
C TRP A 232 13.75 10.92 -19.63
N THR A 233 13.92 9.71 -19.12
CA THR A 233 15.19 9.16 -18.67
C THR A 233 15.15 7.63 -18.73
N SER A 234 16.33 7.01 -18.81
CA SER A 234 16.51 5.56 -18.63
C SER A 234 16.89 5.18 -17.20
N HIS A 235 17.05 6.18 -16.30
CA HIS A 235 17.47 5.92 -14.93
C HIS A 235 16.28 5.45 -14.08
N ASN A 236 16.39 4.21 -13.59
CA ASN A 236 15.44 3.65 -12.62
C ASN A 236 16.00 3.87 -11.21
N PRO A 237 15.22 4.45 -10.28
CA PRO A 237 15.63 4.49 -8.89
C PRO A 237 15.68 3.07 -8.31
N PRO A 238 16.55 2.82 -7.31
CA PRO A 238 16.60 1.52 -6.67
C PRO A 238 15.24 1.14 -6.08
N SER A 239 14.81 -0.10 -6.33
CA SER A 239 13.56 -0.59 -5.74
C SER A 239 13.67 -0.65 -4.22
N VAL A 240 12.59 -0.21 -3.55
CA VAL A 240 12.44 -0.30 -2.09
C VAL A 240 11.40 -1.33 -1.69
N LEU A 241 10.82 -2.05 -2.63
CA LEU A 241 9.71 -2.98 -2.38
C LEU A 241 10.11 -4.12 -1.44
N SER A 242 11.28 -4.70 -1.65
CA SER A 242 11.83 -5.72 -0.77
C SER A 242 12.90 -5.14 0.17
N PRO A 243 12.94 -5.55 1.44
CA PRO A 243 14.01 -5.19 2.35
C PRO A 243 15.37 -5.62 1.78
N SER A 244 16.31 -4.69 1.71
CA SER A 244 17.65 -4.96 1.20
C SER A 244 18.70 -4.10 1.89
N LEU A 245 19.96 -4.52 1.87
CA LEU A 245 21.08 -3.71 2.32
C LEU A 245 21.46 -2.71 1.21
N SER A 246 20.62 -1.71 1.00
CA SER A 246 20.79 -0.69 -0.03
C SER A 246 20.78 0.72 0.57
N VAL A 247 21.35 1.68 -0.17
CA VAL A 247 21.34 3.10 0.22
C VAL A 247 19.90 3.60 0.35
N ALA A 248 18.99 3.16 -0.53
CA ALA A 248 17.58 3.55 -0.48
C ALA A 248 16.93 3.11 0.85
N TRP A 249 17.17 1.88 1.28
CA TRP A 249 16.68 1.39 2.58
C TRP A 249 17.34 2.09 3.76
N ALA A 250 18.64 2.40 3.67
CA ALA A 250 19.31 3.20 4.71
C ALA A 250 18.64 4.58 4.85
N VAL A 251 18.32 5.24 3.74
CA VAL A 251 17.59 6.53 3.73
C VAL A 251 16.20 6.38 4.37
N VAL A 252 15.44 5.34 4.00
CA VAL A 252 14.12 5.07 4.60
C VAL A 252 14.20 4.90 6.11
N LEU A 253 15.18 4.12 6.60
CA LEU A 253 15.36 3.87 8.03
C LEU A 253 15.77 5.13 8.79
N VAL A 254 16.73 5.89 8.28
CA VAL A 254 17.17 7.16 8.89
C VAL A 254 16.00 8.16 8.92
N ALA A 255 15.30 8.32 7.81
CA ALA A 255 14.13 9.20 7.73
C ALA A 255 13.04 8.78 8.74
N ALA A 256 12.80 7.47 8.91
CA ALA A 256 11.84 6.96 9.88
C ALA A 256 12.22 7.32 11.32
N VAL A 257 13.49 7.20 11.69
CA VAL A 257 14.00 7.62 13.01
C VAL A 257 13.81 9.13 13.21
N LEU A 258 14.13 9.94 12.21
CA LEU A 258 13.95 11.39 12.27
C LEU A 258 12.48 11.78 12.40
N VAL A 259 11.59 11.20 11.59
CA VAL A 259 10.13 11.41 11.68
C VAL A 259 9.62 11.01 13.06
N HIS A 260 10.01 9.84 13.56
CA HIS A 260 9.65 9.40 14.90
C HIS A 260 10.10 10.42 15.96
N ARG A 261 11.37 10.82 15.93
CA ARG A 261 11.98 11.69 16.94
C ARG A 261 11.45 13.12 16.91
N PHE A 262 11.34 13.72 15.72
CA PHE A 262 11.07 15.14 15.58
C PHE A 262 9.61 15.48 15.27
N TRP A 263 8.82 14.52 14.80
CA TRP A 263 7.42 14.77 14.49
C TRP A 263 6.47 13.97 15.38
N PHE A 264 6.54 12.62 15.37
CA PHE A 264 5.55 11.81 16.07
C PHE A 264 5.65 11.87 17.59
N THR A 265 6.86 12.04 18.15
CA THR A 265 7.03 12.18 19.61
C THR A 265 6.66 13.56 20.13
N ARG A 266 6.94 14.64 19.39
CA ARG A 266 6.63 16.01 19.81
C ARG A 266 5.13 16.31 19.92
N GLU A 267 4.32 15.59 19.19
CA GLU A 267 2.86 15.77 19.17
C GLU A 267 2.11 14.84 20.13
N ARG A 268 2.81 14.12 20.98
CA ARG A 268 2.20 13.24 21.99
C ARG A 268 1.72 13.95 23.24
N PHE A 269 2.07 15.22 23.43
CA PHE A 269 1.75 16.05 24.58
C PHE A 269 0.49 16.89 24.35
#